data_962656f50fa1df57f40a33bb6831d1e7
#
_entry.id   962656f50fa1df57f40a33bb6831d1e7
#
_cell.length_a   1.000
_cell.length_b   1.000
_cell.length_c   1.000
_cell.angle_alpha   90.00
_cell.angle_beta   90.00
_cell.angle_gamma   90.00
#
_symmetry.space_group_name_H-M   'P 1'
#
loop_
_entity.id
_entity.type
_entity.pdbx_description
1 polymer ?
#
loop_
_entity_poly.entity_id
_entity_poly.type
_entity_poly.pdbx_seq_one_letter_code
_entity_poly.pdbx_strand_id
1 'polypeptide(L)'
;MKTLSIDIETYSSAPLSKCGVYKYAESPDFEILLFGCSADGGPVRVVDLACGEKLPPEIAAALTDEAVVKWAFNANFERVCLSRFLGLPVGTYLDPAQWRCSMVWAAAMGLPLSLEGAGAVLGLEKQKLTEGKELIKYFCRPCAPTKANAGRTRNRPAHAPNKWAAFKRYNARDVETEMSVQERLSKFPVPESVWEEYQLDQEINDRGAALDLTLVRQAIAMDARSRRQLTAAMKKLTELDNPNSVQQMKRWLAENGLETDTLGKKAVAELMKTAPEPLGDALSLRQQLAKSSVRKYQAMETAVCADGRARGMFQFYGASRTGRWAGRLIQMQNLPQN
;
A
#
# COMPACT_ATOMS: atom_id res chain seq x y z
N MET A 1 -27.38 18.24 -2.78
CA MET A 1 -26.02 17.84 -3.13
C MET A 1 -26.10 16.69 -4.13
N LYS A 2 -25.41 16.81 -5.26
CA LYS A 2 -25.33 15.75 -6.30
C LYS A 2 -23.97 15.04 -6.29
N THR A 3 -22.93 15.82 -6.02
CA THR A 3 -21.55 15.32 -6.04
C THR A 3 -20.78 15.77 -4.80
N LEU A 4 -19.83 14.96 -4.35
CA LEU A 4 -18.95 15.26 -3.24
C LEU A 4 -17.53 14.81 -3.58
N SER A 5 -16.62 15.74 -3.84
CA SER A 5 -15.19 15.45 -3.99
C SER A 5 -14.54 15.39 -2.62
N ILE A 6 -13.70 14.38 -2.37
CA ILE A 6 -13.17 14.05 -1.03
C ILE A 6 -11.67 13.73 -1.12
N ASP A 7 -10.92 14.18 -0.13
CA ASP A 7 -9.58 13.72 0.19
C ASP A 7 -9.40 13.64 1.70
N ILE A 8 -8.81 12.58 2.21
CA ILE A 8 -8.63 12.39 3.66
C ILE A 8 -7.17 12.15 4.02
N GLU A 9 -6.80 12.70 5.17
CA GLU A 9 -5.52 12.39 5.80
C GLU A 9 -5.75 11.53 7.04
N THR A 10 -4.98 10.46 7.18
CA THR A 10 -5.24 9.44 8.19
C THR A 10 -3.99 9.09 8.99
N TYR A 11 -4.18 8.56 10.18
CA TYR A 11 -3.12 7.95 10.98
C TYR A 11 -3.45 6.49 11.27
N SER A 12 -2.42 5.65 11.25
CA SER A 12 -2.45 4.29 11.81
C SER A 12 -1.04 3.81 12.07
N SER A 13 -0.85 2.99 13.09
CA SER A 13 0.41 2.28 13.32
C SER A 13 0.64 1.13 12.35
N ALA A 14 -0.41 0.65 11.68
CA ALA A 14 -0.31 -0.39 10.66
C ALA A 14 0.38 0.18 9.40
N PRO A 15 1.37 -0.52 8.83
CA PRO A 15 2.12 -0.03 7.67
C PRO A 15 1.33 -0.23 6.37
N LEU A 16 0.60 0.80 5.93
CA LEU A 16 -0.29 0.80 4.75
C LEU A 16 0.32 0.10 3.53
N SER A 17 1.59 0.38 3.22
CA SER A 17 2.28 -0.22 2.05
C SER A 17 2.51 -1.73 2.14
N LYS A 18 2.42 -2.30 3.34
CA LYS A 18 2.60 -3.74 3.59
C LYS A 18 1.29 -4.49 3.80
N CYS A 19 0.32 -3.86 4.47
CA CYS A 19 -0.93 -4.52 4.86
C CYS A 19 -2.14 -4.13 4.00
N GLY A 20 -2.05 -3.07 3.20
CA GLY A 20 -3.17 -2.54 2.41
C GLY A 20 -4.18 -1.76 3.24
N VAL A 21 -5.07 -1.03 2.57
CA VAL A 21 -6.01 -0.10 3.21
C VAL A 21 -6.99 -0.80 4.15
N TYR A 22 -7.46 -1.99 3.80
CA TYR A 22 -8.44 -2.73 4.61
C TYR A 22 -7.88 -3.06 6.00
N LYS A 23 -6.71 -3.67 6.06
CA LYS A 23 -6.03 -3.97 7.32
C LYS A 23 -5.54 -2.72 8.04
N TYR A 24 -5.12 -1.70 7.29
CA TYR A 24 -4.72 -0.40 7.81
C TYR A 24 -5.85 0.28 8.59
N ALA A 25 -7.05 0.31 8.02
CA ALA A 25 -8.24 0.92 8.63
C ALA A 25 -8.81 0.11 9.81
N GLU A 26 -8.49 -1.19 9.93
CA GLU A 26 -8.85 -2.03 11.08
C GLU A 26 -7.94 -1.82 12.30
N SER A 27 -6.85 -1.08 12.17
CA SER A 27 -5.95 -0.83 13.31
C SER A 27 -6.71 -0.15 14.45
N PRO A 28 -6.49 -0.58 15.71
CA PRO A 28 -7.18 0.02 16.86
C PRO A 28 -6.92 1.52 17.04
N ASP A 29 -5.80 2.00 16.51
CA ASP A 29 -5.38 3.41 16.55
C ASP A 29 -5.61 4.16 15.23
N PHE A 30 -6.38 3.55 14.31
CA PHE A 30 -6.78 4.21 13.07
C PHE A 30 -7.63 5.46 13.36
N GLU A 31 -7.29 6.56 12.70
CA GLU A 31 -7.96 7.84 12.86
C GLU A 31 -7.92 8.63 11.55
N ILE A 32 -9.03 9.25 11.18
CA ILE A 32 -9.03 10.27 10.13
C ILE A 32 -8.66 11.59 10.79
N LEU A 33 -7.60 12.22 10.31
CA LEU A 33 -7.03 13.46 10.87
C LEU A 33 -7.68 14.69 10.25
N LEU A 34 -7.75 14.72 8.92
CA LEU A 34 -8.31 15.78 8.10
C LEU A 34 -9.29 15.19 7.10
N PHE A 35 -10.37 15.91 6.87
CA PHE A 35 -11.36 15.59 5.85
C PHE A 35 -11.55 16.82 4.97
N GLY A 36 -10.93 16.77 3.78
CA GLY A 36 -11.11 17.78 2.75
C GLY A 36 -12.29 17.42 1.86
N CYS A 37 -13.16 18.38 1.55
CA CYS A 37 -14.27 18.13 0.63
C CYS A 37 -14.73 19.37 -0.14
N SER A 38 -15.39 19.11 -1.27
CA SER A 38 -16.13 20.09 -2.05
C SER A 38 -17.47 19.50 -2.47
N ALA A 39 -18.57 20.19 -2.16
CA ALA A 39 -19.91 19.82 -2.56
C ALA A 39 -20.27 20.52 -3.88
N ASP A 40 -20.77 19.76 -4.87
CA ASP A 40 -21.26 20.25 -6.18
C ASP A 40 -20.27 21.19 -6.89
N GLY A 41 -18.96 20.96 -6.75
CA GLY A 41 -17.91 21.79 -7.33
C GLY A 41 -17.72 23.16 -6.65
N GLY A 42 -18.29 23.36 -5.49
CA GLY A 42 -18.16 24.59 -4.71
C GLY A 42 -16.78 24.72 -4.02
N PRO A 43 -16.63 25.70 -3.11
CA PRO A 43 -15.38 25.93 -2.40
C PRO A 43 -14.93 24.70 -1.59
N VAL A 44 -13.63 24.44 -1.57
CA VAL A 44 -13.05 23.37 -0.76
C VAL A 44 -13.07 23.76 0.71
N ARG A 45 -13.56 22.85 1.55
CA ARG A 45 -13.56 22.93 3.01
C ARG A 45 -12.71 21.79 3.59
N VAL A 46 -11.92 22.10 4.61
CA VAL A 46 -11.18 21.12 5.38
C VAL A 46 -11.74 21.07 6.80
N VAL A 47 -12.14 19.89 7.25
CA VAL A 47 -12.60 19.64 8.61
C VAL A 47 -11.44 19.01 9.40
N ASP A 48 -11.04 19.65 10.50
CA ASP A 48 -9.92 19.25 11.36
C ASP A 48 -10.40 18.30 12.45
N LEU A 49 -10.60 17.03 12.08
CA LEU A 49 -11.10 16.00 12.99
C LEU A 49 -10.11 15.72 14.13
N ALA A 50 -8.81 15.82 13.87
CA ALA A 50 -7.77 15.61 14.89
C ALA A 50 -7.79 16.69 16.00
N CYS A 51 -8.33 17.87 15.72
CA CYS A 51 -8.54 18.95 16.67
C CYS A 51 -9.96 19.01 17.24
N GLY A 52 -10.81 18.02 16.94
CA GLY A 52 -12.14 17.87 17.52
C GLY A 52 -13.28 18.53 16.72
N GLU A 53 -13.01 19.04 15.51
CA GLU A 53 -14.10 19.44 14.61
C GLU A 53 -14.92 18.20 14.23
N LYS A 54 -16.19 18.43 13.88
CA LYS A 54 -17.10 17.37 13.42
C LYS A 54 -17.48 17.60 11.96
N LEU A 55 -17.73 16.52 11.24
CA LEU A 55 -18.31 16.64 9.91
C LEU A 55 -19.66 17.37 9.99
N PRO A 56 -19.91 18.34 9.09
CA PRO A 56 -21.23 18.94 8.96
C PRO A 56 -22.28 17.85 8.71
N PRO A 57 -23.48 17.96 9.32
CA PRO A 57 -24.50 16.93 9.19
C PRO A 57 -24.86 16.59 7.74
N GLU A 58 -24.90 17.59 6.87
CA GLU A 58 -25.17 17.43 5.43
C GLU A 58 -24.07 16.64 4.69
N ILE A 59 -22.81 16.81 5.10
CA ILE A 59 -21.68 16.06 4.54
C ILE A 59 -21.69 14.62 5.08
N ALA A 60 -21.96 14.46 6.39
CA ALA A 60 -22.05 13.14 7.00
C ALA A 60 -23.18 12.29 6.36
N ALA A 61 -24.33 12.89 6.11
CA ALA A 61 -25.46 12.26 5.43
C ALA A 61 -25.09 11.88 3.97
N ALA A 62 -24.43 12.77 3.25
CA ALA A 62 -24.04 12.54 1.86
C ALA A 62 -23.09 11.34 1.67
N LEU A 63 -22.31 10.95 2.68
CA LEU A 63 -21.43 9.78 2.59
C LEU A 63 -22.17 8.46 2.37
N THR A 64 -23.38 8.35 2.91
CA THR A 64 -24.23 7.15 2.82
C THR A 64 -25.41 7.32 1.86
N ASP A 65 -25.62 8.52 1.32
CA ASP A 65 -26.73 8.81 0.39
C ASP A 65 -26.39 8.22 -1.00
N GLU A 66 -27.27 7.35 -1.49
CA GLU A 66 -27.16 6.72 -2.81
C GLU A 66 -27.36 7.71 -3.97
N ALA A 67 -28.01 8.84 -3.73
CA ALA A 67 -28.21 9.89 -4.73
C ALA A 67 -26.98 10.79 -4.93
N VAL A 68 -25.99 10.72 -4.02
CA VAL A 68 -24.78 11.55 -4.06
C VAL A 68 -23.62 10.74 -4.61
N VAL A 69 -23.01 11.19 -5.69
CA VAL A 69 -21.78 10.59 -6.26
C VAL A 69 -20.56 11.12 -5.53
N LYS A 70 -19.76 10.23 -4.95
CA LYS A 70 -18.51 10.56 -4.27
C LYS A 70 -17.34 10.40 -5.21
N TRP A 71 -16.47 11.39 -5.28
CA TRP A 71 -15.26 11.43 -6.07
C TRP A 71 -14.02 11.51 -5.19
N ALA A 72 -12.98 10.76 -5.54
CA ALA A 72 -11.67 10.89 -4.94
C ALA A 72 -10.58 10.39 -5.90
N PHE A 73 -9.33 10.83 -5.68
CA PHE A 73 -8.18 10.25 -6.39
C PHE A 73 -7.66 9.03 -5.63
N ASN A 74 -7.89 7.82 -6.15
CA ASN A 74 -7.73 6.53 -5.47
C ASN A 74 -8.86 6.23 -4.47
N ALA A 75 -10.09 6.45 -4.90
CA ALA A 75 -11.32 6.44 -4.11
C ALA A 75 -11.55 5.18 -3.24
N ASN A 76 -10.90 4.06 -3.54
CA ASN A 76 -10.90 2.88 -2.67
C ASN A 76 -10.34 3.18 -1.28
N PHE A 77 -9.33 4.06 -1.19
CA PHE A 77 -8.74 4.43 0.10
C PHE A 77 -9.75 5.20 0.96
N GLU A 78 -10.37 6.25 0.38
CA GLU A 78 -11.36 7.06 1.06
C GLU A 78 -12.57 6.21 1.47
N ARG A 79 -13.11 5.40 0.56
CA ARG A 79 -14.28 4.56 0.78
C ARG A 79 -14.08 3.58 1.94
N VAL A 80 -12.97 2.88 1.97
CA VAL A 80 -12.66 1.90 3.03
C VAL A 80 -12.41 2.60 4.38
N CYS A 81 -11.63 3.68 4.39
CA CYS A 81 -11.35 4.45 5.60
C CYS A 81 -12.62 5.08 6.19
N LEU A 82 -13.47 5.67 5.34
CA LEU A 82 -14.75 6.26 5.75
C LEU A 82 -15.75 5.21 6.24
N SER A 83 -15.75 4.00 5.65
CA SER A 83 -16.54 2.89 6.16
C SER A 83 -16.21 2.58 7.62
N ARG A 84 -14.93 2.56 7.94
CA ARG A 84 -14.47 2.35 9.32
C ARG A 84 -14.78 3.52 10.25
N PHE A 85 -14.59 4.75 9.76
CA PHE A 85 -14.91 5.98 10.50
C PHE A 85 -16.40 6.07 10.87
N LEU A 86 -17.29 5.65 9.97
CA LEU A 86 -18.74 5.58 10.20
C LEU A 86 -19.16 4.41 11.09
N GLY A 87 -18.22 3.57 11.53
CA GLY A 87 -18.51 2.45 12.45
C GLY A 87 -19.14 1.24 11.78
N LEU A 88 -19.04 1.09 10.46
CA LEU A 88 -19.55 -0.11 9.80
C LEU A 88 -18.85 -1.37 10.33
N PRO A 89 -19.56 -2.50 10.44
CA PRO A 89 -18.97 -3.77 10.88
C PRO A 89 -17.77 -4.22 10.04
N VAL A 90 -16.89 -5.00 10.63
CA VAL A 90 -15.78 -5.62 9.89
C VAL A 90 -16.31 -6.44 8.70
N GLY A 91 -15.72 -6.22 7.53
CA GLY A 91 -16.17 -6.86 6.29
C GLY A 91 -17.32 -6.17 5.57
N THR A 92 -17.84 -5.08 6.13
CA THR A 92 -18.87 -4.24 5.51
C THR A 92 -18.28 -2.87 5.14
N TYR A 93 -18.58 -2.41 3.94
CA TYR A 93 -18.05 -1.16 3.39
C TYR A 93 -19.15 -0.34 2.73
N LEU A 94 -18.94 0.96 2.56
CA LEU A 94 -19.81 1.82 1.76
C LEU A 94 -19.96 1.24 0.36
N ASP A 95 -21.19 1.32 -0.18
CA ASP A 95 -21.52 0.80 -1.50
C ASP A 95 -20.61 1.43 -2.58
N PRO A 96 -19.84 0.64 -3.34
CA PRO A 96 -18.96 1.15 -4.39
C PRO A 96 -19.71 1.78 -5.57
N ALA A 97 -21.00 1.48 -5.78
CA ALA A 97 -21.79 2.02 -6.89
C ALA A 97 -21.83 3.55 -6.91
N GLN A 98 -21.76 4.17 -5.74
CA GLN A 98 -21.79 5.63 -5.59
C GLN A 98 -20.41 6.29 -5.61
N TRP A 99 -19.37 5.55 -5.89
CA TRP A 99 -18.02 6.06 -5.92
C TRP A 99 -17.45 6.11 -7.34
N ARG A 100 -16.77 7.20 -7.63
CA ARG A 100 -16.01 7.40 -8.85
C ARG A 100 -14.56 7.74 -8.49
N CYS A 101 -13.64 7.26 -9.28
CA CYS A 101 -12.21 7.40 -9.02
C CYS A 101 -11.54 8.15 -10.17
N SER A 102 -11.09 9.37 -9.91
CA SER A 102 -10.39 10.17 -10.93
C SER A 102 -9.02 9.55 -11.31
N MET A 103 -8.42 8.72 -10.46
CA MET A 103 -7.25 7.91 -10.84
C MET A 103 -7.60 6.84 -11.89
N VAL A 104 -8.76 6.20 -11.78
CA VAL A 104 -9.25 5.23 -12.79
C VAL A 104 -9.54 5.94 -14.10
N TRP A 105 -10.18 7.12 -14.03
CA TRP A 105 -10.43 7.94 -15.22
C TRP A 105 -9.11 8.35 -15.90
N ALA A 106 -8.16 8.87 -15.13
CA ALA A 106 -6.82 9.20 -15.63
C ALA A 106 -6.12 7.98 -16.26
N ALA A 107 -6.21 6.81 -15.62
CA ALA A 107 -5.63 5.57 -16.13
C ALA A 107 -6.24 5.13 -17.45
N ALA A 108 -7.57 5.23 -17.60
CA ALA A 108 -8.27 4.94 -18.85
C ALA A 108 -7.83 5.87 -20.01
N MET A 109 -7.41 7.08 -19.68
CA MET A 109 -6.83 8.05 -20.64
C MET A 109 -5.31 7.88 -20.83
N GLY A 110 -4.69 6.84 -20.24
CA GLY A 110 -3.24 6.60 -20.37
C GLY A 110 -2.36 7.54 -19.52
N LEU A 111 -2.94 8.25 -18.56
CA LEU A 111 -2.23 9.18 -17.68
C LEU A 111 -1.58 8.44 -16.48
N PRO A 112 -0.62 9.09 -15.78
CA PRO A 112 0.00 8.50 -14.59
C PRO A 112 -1.00 8.22 -13.46
N LEU A 113 -0.74 7.14 -12.69
CA LEU A 113 -1.54 6.71 -11.55
C LEU A 113 -1.23 7.48 -10.25
N SER A 114 -0.75 8.70 -10.34
CA SER A 114 -0.53 9.58 -9.20
C SER A 114 -1.12 10.96 -9.49
N LEU A 115 -1.72 11.58 -8.49
CA LEU A 115 -2.34 12.92 -8.63
C LEU A 115 -1.31 13.96 -9.11
N GLU A 116 -0.08 13.92 -8.54
CA GLU A 116 1.05 14.76 -8.97
C GLU A 116 1.38 14.54 -10.46
N GLY A 117 1.50 13.27 -10.89
CA GLY A 117 1.84 12.94 -12.28
C GLY A 117 0.72 13.26 -13.26
N ALA A 118 -0.53 12.95 -12.92
CA ALA A 118 -1.68 13.29 -13.76
C ALA A 118 -1.83 14.82 -13.91
N GLY A 119 -1.70 15.56 -12.82
CA GLY A 119 -1.75 17.02 -12.82
C GLY A 119 -0.64 17.64 -13.66
N ALA A 120 0.58 17.11 -13.58
CA ALA A 120 1.72 17.60 -14.39
C ALA A 120 1.50 17.37 -15.88
N VAL A 121 1.03 16.18 -16.29
CA VAL A 121 0.76 15.87 -17.70
C VAL A 121 -0.40 16.70 -18.25
N LEU A 122 -1.43 16.95 -17.45
CA LEU A 122 -2.58 17.77 -17.82
C LEU A 122 -2.30 19.28 -17.80
N GLY A 123 -1.11 19.70 -17.37
CA GLY A 123 -0.72 21.12 -17.28
C GLY A 123 -1.60 21.91 -16.30
N LEU A 124 -1.95 21.32 -15.17
CA LEU A 124 -2.81 21.99 -14.19
C LEU A 124 -2.08 23.12 -13.47
N GLU A 125 -2.74 24.27 -13.30
CA GLU A 125 -2.21 25.38 -12.49
C GLU A 125 -2.13 25.01 -11.02
N LYS A 126 -3.16 24.32 -10.51
CA LYS A 126 -3.22 23.80 -9.14
C LYS A 126 -2.60 22.40 -9.11
N GLN A 127 -1.31 22.33 -8.84
CA GLN A 127 -0.58 21.07 -8.70
C GLN A 127 -0.43 20.69 -7.23
N LYS A 128 -0.24 19.39 -6.99
CA LYS A 128 0.02 18.84 -5.67
C LYS A 128 1.27 19.49 -5.05
N LEU A 129 1.16 19.84 -3.76
CA LEU A 129 2.28 20.44 -3.01
C LEU A 129 3.37 19.40 -2.71
N THR A 130 4.61 19.73 -3.04
CA THR A 130 5.77 18.83 -2.85
C THR A 130 6.07 18.53 -1.38
N GLU A 131 5.69 19.43 -0.47
CA GLU A 131 5.86 19.30 0.99
C GLU A 131 5.04 18.15 1.60
N GLY A 132 4.01 17.66 0.90
CA GLY A 132 3.06 16.67 1.40
C GLY A 132 3.71 15.38 1.89
N LYS A 133 4.75 14.88 1.22
CA LYS A 133 5.45 13.63 1.62
C LYS A 133 6.03 13.71 3.04
N GLU A 134 6.61 14.85 3.40
CA GLU A 134 7.19 15.06 4.72
C GLU A 134 6.09 15.28 5.79
N LEU A 135 4.98 15.93 5.43
CA LEU A 135 3.83 16.14 6.32
C LEU A 135 3.13 14.81 6.61
N ILE A 136 2.87 13.99 5.60
CA ILE A 136 2.33 12.63 5.72
C ILE A 136 3.25 11.79 6.61
N LYS A 137 4.56 11.80 6.37
CA LYS A 137 5.52 11.06 7.21
C LYS A 137 5.48 11.51 8.66
N TYR A 138 5.28 12.81 8.90
CA TYR A 138 5.27 13.39 10.24
C TYR A 138 3.99 13.08 11.01
N PHE A 139 2.80 13.24 10.40
CA PHE A 139 1.51 13.12 11.10
C PHE A 139 0.83 11.76 10.94
N CYS A 140 1.00 11.09 9.79
CA CYS A 140 0.23 9.89 9.43
C CYS A 140 0.90 8.57 9.83
N ARG A 141 2.10 8.62 10.40
CA ARG A 141 2.88 7.42 10.76
C ARG A 141 3.45 7.52 12.17
N PRO A 142 3.69 6.38 12.84
CA PRO A 142 4.47 6.37 14.07
C PRO A 142 5.85 7.01 13.89
N CYS A 143 6.35 7.67 14.91
CA CYS A 143 7.71 8.18 14.97
C CYS A 143 8.53 7.40 16.01
N ALA A 144 9.84 7.31 15.79
CA ALA A 144 10.74 6.69 16.77
C ALA A 144 10.81 7.56 18.03
N PRO A 145 10.76 6.97 19.24
CA PRO A 145 10.97 7.69 20.47
C PRO A 145 12.44 8.13 20.58
N THR A 146 12.64 9.42 20.83
CA THR A 146 13.97 10.03 21.00
C THR A 146 13.95 11.01 22.18
N LYS A 147 15.13 11.40 22.69
CA LYS A 147 15.20 12.46 23.70
C LYS A 147 14.63 13.78 23.18
N ALA A 148 14.87 14.11 21.91
CA ALA A 148 14.40 15.36 21.30
C ALA A 148 12.88 15.43 21.16
N ASN A 149 12.18 14.31 21.07
CA ASN A 149 10.71 14.26 20.99
C ASN A 149 10.04 13.81 22.30
N ALA A 150 10.77 13.86 23.43
CA ALA A 150 10.29 13.44 24.74
C ALA A 150 9.73 11.99 24.79
N GLY A 151 10.33 11.08 24.02
CA GLY A 151 9.96 9.68 23.99
C GLY A 151 8.64 9.35 23.28
N ARG A 152 8.02 10.31 22.59
CA ARG A 152 6.73 10.06 21.93
C ARG A 152 6.87 9.17 20.69
N THR A 153 5.83 8.38 20.45
CA THR A 153 5.74 7.48 19.29
C THR A 153 4.80 7.99 18.20
N ARG A 154 4.10 9.12 18.44
CA ARG A 154 3.17 9.76 17.50
C ARG A 154 3.31 11.29 17.58
N ASN A 155 3.28 11.95 16.43
CA ASN A 155 3.16 13.39 16.33
C ASN A 155 1.68 13.80 16.22
N ARG A 156 1.29 14.81 17.00
CA ARG A 156 -0.06 15.41 17.01
C ARG A 156 0.00 16.84 16.52
N PRO A 157 -1.12 17.47 16.16
CA PRO A 157 -1.18 18.87 15.72
C PRO A 157 -0.44 19.85 16.65
N ALA A 158 -0.62 19.71 17.96
CA ALA A 158 -0.01 20.55 18.98
C ALA A 158 1.53 20.48 19.01
N HIS A 159 2.15 19.40 18.49
CA HIS A 159 3.61 19.26 18.48
C HIS A 159 4.30 20.11 17.40
N ALA A 160 3.55 20.52 16.36
CA ALA A 160 4.07 21.32 15.25
C ALA A 160 2.92 22.12 14.57
N PRO A 161 2.40 23.19 15.21
CA PRO A 161 1.23 23.92 14.70
C PRO A 161 1.41 24.47 13.26
N ASN A 162 2.60 24.96 12.95
CA ASN A 162 2.89 25.50 11.61
C ASN A 162 2.88 24.40 10.53
N LYS A 163 3.42 23.20 10.85
CA LYS A 163 3.33 22.04 9.97
C LYS A 163 1.88 21.56 9.82
N TRP A 164 1.10 21.63 10.89
CA TRP A 164 -0.32 21.28 10.85
C TRP A 164 -1.12 22.22 9.96
N ALA A 165 -0.88 23.51 10.07
CA ALA A 165 -1.49 24.50 9.17
C ALA A 165 -1.10 24.26 7.70
N ALA A 166 0.16 23.90 7.43
CA ALA A 166 0.60 23.49 6.08
C ALA A 166 -0.10 22.20 5.64
N PHE A 167 -0.33 21.23 6.54
CA PHE A 167 -0.99 19.97 6.23
C PHE A 167 -2.47 20.16 5.87
N LYS A 168 -3.17 21.07 6.53
CA LYS A 168 -4.55 21.47 6.13
C LYS A 168 -4.59 22.09 4.72
N ARG A 169 -3.62 22.97 4.39
CA ARG A 169 -3.52 23.51 3.02
C ARG A 169 -3.19 22.44 2.00
N TYR A 170 -2.36 21.47 2.38
CA TYR A 170 -2.04 20.32 1.53
C TYR A 170 -3.28 19.49 1.20
N ASN A 171 -4.08 19.10 2.21
CA ASN A 171 -5.33 18.36 2.03
C ASN A 171 -6.34 19.15 1.15
N ALA A 172 -6.51 20.46 1.40
CA ALA A 172 -7.34 21.31 0.54
C ALA A 172 -6.85 21.32 -0.91
N ARG A 173 -5.53 21.40 -1.11
CA ARG A 173 -4.92 21.40 -2.45
C ARG A 173 -5.10 20.07 -3.18
N ASP A 174 -5.09 18.92 -2.47
CA ASP A 174 -5.31 17.61 -3.09
C ASP A 174 -6.75 17.51 -3.62
N VAL A 175 -7.78 18.00 -2.87
CA VAL A 175 -9.16 18.12 -3.38
C VAL A 175 -9.26 19.06 -4.60
N GLU A 176 -8.65 20.26 -4.54
CA GLU A 176 -8.66 21.21 -5.66
C GLU A 176 -7.99 20.62 -6.92
N THR A 177 -6.88 19.90 -6.73
CA THR A 177 -6.15 19.27 -7.84
C THR A 177 -6.98 18.14 -8.44
N GLU A 178 -7.61 17.29 -7.60
CA GLU A 178 -8.50 16.23 -8.04
C GLU A 178 -9.68 16.77 -8.86
N MET A 179 -10.36 17.82 -8.39
CA MET A 179 -11.43 18.49 -9.11
C MET A 179 -10.97 19.05 -10.47
N SER A 180 -9.76 19.60 -10.51
CA SER A 180 -9.16 20.11 -11.76
C SER A 180 -8.86 18.97 -12.74
N VAL A 181 -8.50 17.78 -12.25
CA VAL A 181 -8.39 16.57 -13.09
C VAL A 181 -9.75 16.20 -13.66
N GLN A 182 -10.82 16.16 -12.84
CA GLN A 182 -12.18 15.88 -13.32
C GLN A 182 -12.60 16.87 -14.39
N GLU A 183 -12.40 18.17 -14.17
CA GLU A 183 -12.74 19.23 -15.14
C GLU A 183 -12.03 19.02 -16.48
N ARG A 184 -10.72 18.75 -16.47
CA ARG A 184 -9.96 18.48 -17.69
C ARG A 184 -10.44 17.24 -18.42
N LEU A 185 -10.73 16.18 -17.68
CA LEU A 185 -11.19 14.91 -18.23
C LEU A 185 -12.66 14.91 -18.64
N SER A 186 -13.47 15.86 -18.18
CA SER A 186 -14.92 15.95 -18.50
C SER A 186 -15.23 15.93 -19.99
N LYS A 187 -14.31 16.40 -20.82
CA LYS A 187 -14.41 16.36 -22.28
C LYS A 187 -14.17 14.96 -22.88
N PHE A 188 -13.67 14.04 -22.07
CA PHE A 188 -13.31 12.67 -22.46
C PHE A 188 -13.91 11.68 -21.45
N PRO A 189 -15.25 11.56 -21.38
CA PRO A 189 -15.88 10.66 -20.43
C PRO A 189 -15.53 9.21 -20.77
N VAL A 190 -15.30 8.40 -19.75
CA VAL A 190 -15.17 6.96 -19.94
C VAL A 190 -16.55 6.33 -20.08
N PRO A 191 -16.69 5.23 -20.84
CA PRO A 191 -17.94 4.46 -20.95
C PRO A 191 -18.43 4.00 -19.55
N GLU A 192 -19.74 3.89 -19.38
CA GLU A 192 -20.34 3.43 -18.10
C GLU A 192 -19.81 2.03 -17.72
N SER A 193 -19.55 1.17 -18.69
CA SER A 193 -18.94 -0.15 -18.45
C SER A 193 -17.61 -0.09 -17.69
N VAL A 194 -16.84 0.97 -17.82
CA VAL A 194 -15.60 1.17 -17.02
C VAL A 194 -15.94 1.36 -15.55
N TRP A 195 -17.02 2.09 -15.23
CA TRP A 195 -17.48 2.27 -13.86
C TRP A 195 -18.09 1.00 -13.29
N GLU A 196 -18.83 0.24 -14.08
CA GLU A 196 -19.36 -1.07 -13.70
C GLU A 196 -18.22 -2.07 -13.38
N GLU A 197 -17.17 -2.10 -14.21
CA GLU A 197 -15.98 -2.92 -13.94
C GLU A 197 -15.19 -2.44 -12.73
N TYR A 198 -15.09 -1.12 -12.52
CA TYR A 198 -14.48 -0.56 -11.31
C TYR A 198 -15.28 -0.92 -10.05
N GLN A 199 -16.61 -0.84 -10.11
CA GLN A 199 -17.47 -1.29 -9.02
C GLN A 199 -17.23 -2.77 -8.71
N LEU A 200 -17.20 -3.63 -9.73
CA LEU A 200 -16.92 -5.06 -9.60
C LEU A 200 -15.54 -5.31 -8.95
N ASP A 201 -14.50 -4.54 -9.34
CA ASP A 201 -13.18 -4.58 -8.69
C ASP A 201 -13.28 -4.28 -7.20
N GLN A 202 -14.06 -3.27 -6.83
CA GLN A 202 -14.24 -2.92 -5.43
C GLN A 202 -14.99 -4.03 -4.66
N GLU A 203 -16.02 -4.61 -5.22
CA GLU A 203 -16.76 -5.73 -4.61
C GLU A 203 -15.88 -6.97 -4.43
N ILE A 204 -15.04 -7.30 -5.41
CA ILE A 204 -14.07 -8.40 -5.32
C ILE A 204 -13.06 -8.13 -4.20
N ASN A 205 -12.54 -6.90 -4.12
CA ASN A 205 -11.59 -6.50 -3.09
C ASN A 205 -12.23 -6.48 -1.68
N ASP A 206 -13.47 -6.03 -1.56
CA ASP A 206 -14.25 -6.02 -0.30
C ASP A 206 -14.52 -7.44 0.20
N ARG A 207 -14.89 -8.34 -0.70
CA ARG A 207 -15.09 -9.76 -0.36
C ARG A 207 -13.79 -10.41 0.10
N GLY A 208 -12.69 -10.13 -0.61
CA GLY A 208 -11.39 -10.70 -0.35
C GLY A 208 -11.37 -12.24 -0.44
N ALA A 209 -10.26 -12.85 -0.06
CA ALA A 209 -10.10 -14.31 -0.01
C ALA A 209 -9.84 -14.79 1.42
N ALA A 210 -10.52 -15.84 1.84
CA ALA A 210 -10.25 -16.50 3.11
C ALA A 210 -8.87 -17.15 3.10
N LEU A 211 -8.14 -17.05 4.21
CA LEU A 211 -6.82 -17.64 4.38
C LEU A 211 -6.84 -18.71 5.48
N ASP A 212 -6.23 -19.84 5.20
CA ASP A 212 -5.90 -20.81 6.25
C ASP A 212 -4.68 -20.29 7.04
N LEU A 213 -4.96 -19.58 8.13
CA LEU A 213 -3.92 -19.00 8.97
C LEU A 213 -3.09 -20.07 9.70
N THR A 214 -3.63 -21.27 9.92
CA THR A 214 -2.89 -22.38 10.52
C THR A 214 -1.80 -22.82 9.54
N LEU A 215 -2.16 -23.09 8.29
CA LEU A 215 -1.20 -23.41 7.23
C LEU A 215 -0.16 -22.29 7.04
N VAL A 216 -0.60 -21.04 6.98
CA VAL A 216 0.29 -19.87 6.80
C VAL A 216 1.33 -19.80 7.91
N ARG A 217 0.92 -19.88 9.17
CA ARG A 217 1.83 -19.82 10.32
C ARG A 217 2.76 -21.01 10.42
N GLN A 218 2.27 -22.21 10.11
CA GLN A 218 3.11 -23.41 10.05
C GLN A 218 4.17 -23.29 8.97
N ALA A 219 3.83 -22.82 7.78
CA ALA A 219 4.79 -22.61 6.68
C ALA A 219 5.88 -21.60 7.07
N ILE A 220 5.52 -20.49 7.74
CA ILE A 220 6.49 -19.51 8.25
C ILE A 220 7.41 -20.13 9.31
N ALA A 221 6.84 -20.89 10.26
CA ALA A 221 7.61 -21.55 11.32
C ALA A 221 8.58 -22.61 10.77
N MET A 222 8.14 -23.39 9.79
CA MET A 222 8.98 -24.37 9.10
C MET A 222 10.14 -23.72 8.34
N ASP A 223 9.89 -22.64 7.59
CA ASP A 223 10.94 -21.89 6.91
C ASP A 223 11.95 -21.31 7.92
N ALA A 224 11.48 -20.74 9.01
CA ALA A 224 12.36 -20.19 10.05
C ALA A 224 13.26 -21.28 10.67
N ARG A 225 12.74 -22.49 10.87
CA ARG A 225 13.52 -23.65 11.35
C ARG A 225 14.54 -24.07 10.29
N SER A 226 14.11 -24.27 9.05
CA SER A 226 14.96 -24.66 7.94
C SER A 226 16.10 -23.66 7.72
N ARG A 227 15.80 -22.35 7.72
CA ARG A 227 16.80 -21.31 7.58
C ARG A 227 17.84 -21.32 8.69
N ARG A 228 17.43 -21.55 9.94
CA ARG A 228 18.39 -21.71 11.06
C ARG A 228 19.33 -22.89 10.83
N GLN A 229 18.79 -24.04 10.44
CA GLN A 229 19.58 -25.25 10.17
C GLN A 229 20.55 -25.06 8.99
N LEU A 230 20.06 -24.53 7.87
CA LEU A 230 20.87 -24.24 6.68
C LEU A 230 21.97 -23.21 6.96
N THR A 231 21.65 -22.15 7.73
CA THR A 231 22.63 -21.12 8.12
C THR A 231 23.68 -21.71 9.05
N ALA A 232 23.31 -22.56 10.00
CA ALA A 232 24.24 -23.26 10.88
C ALA A 232 25.18 -24.21 10.08
N ALA A 233 24.61 -24.99 9.15
CA ALA A 233 25.39 -25.86 8.27
C ALA A 233 26.37 -25.04 7.41
N MET A 234 25.92 -23.92 6.82
CA MET A 234 26.74 -23.03 6.04
C MET A 234 27.89 -22.44 6.88
N LYS A 235 27.60 -21.97 8.11
CA LYS A 235 28.64 -21.46 9.02
C LYS A 235 29.69 -22.53 9.37
N LYS A 236 29.24 -23.74 9.62
CA LYS A 236 30.16 -24.87 9.92
C LYS A 236 31.05 -25.21 8.73
N LEU A 237 30.50 -25.11 7.51
CA LEU A 237 31.22 -25.46 6.28
C LEU A 237 32.22 -24.36 5.86
N THR A 238 31.82 -23.08 6.00
CA THR A 238 32.58 -21.94 5.47
C THR A 238 33.36 -21.18 6.53
N GLU A 239 33.09 -21.41 7.81
CA GLU A 239 33.62 -20.67 8.97
C GLU A 239 33.37 -19.16 8.93
N LEU A 240 32.46 -18.69 8.04
CA LEU A 240 32.12 -17.28 7.89
C LEU A 240 31.21 -16.80 9.03
N ASP A 241 31.44 -15.60 9.54
CA ASP A 241 30.56 -14.93 10.53
C ASP A 241 29.14 -14.75 9.97
N ASN A 242 29.04 -14.28 8.73
CA ASN A 242 27.78 -14.10 8.04
C ASN A 242 27.80 -14.74 6.64
N PRO A 243 27.48 -16.03 6.51
CA PRO A 243 27.49 -16.72 5.22
C PRO A 243 26.40 -16.24 4.25
N ASN A 244 25.42 -15.42 4.73
CA ASN A 244 24.45 -14.76 3.86
C ASN A 244 25.01 -13.50 3.18
N SER A 245 26.14 -12.97 3.66
CA SER A 245 26.81 -11.85 3.01
C SER A 245 27.37 -12.27 1.65
N VAL A 246 26.91 -11.60 0.59
CA VAL A 246 27.42 -11.82 -0.77
C VAL A 246 28.92 -11.60 -0.82
N GLN A 247 29.43 -10.57 -0.15
CA GLN A 247 30.82 -10.20 -0.16
C GLN A 247 31.70 -11.24 0.55
N GLN A 248 31.30 -11.70 1.75
CA GLN A 248 32.05 -12.73 2.48
C GLN A 248 32.06 -14.06 1.70
N MET A 249 30.91 -14.46 1.15
CA MET A 249 30.80 -15.69 0.37
C MET A 249 31.66 -15.65 -0.90
N LYS A 250 31.68 -14.54 -1.64
CA LYS A 250 32.52 -14.39 -2.83
C LYS A 250 33.99 -14.49 -2.48
N ARG A 251 34.42 -13.87 -1.39
CA ARG A 251 35.81 -13.97 -0.91
C ARG A 251 36.17 -15.40 -0.57
N TRP A 252 35.33 -16.09 0.20
CA TRP A 252 35.53 -17.48 0.58
C TRP A 252 35.65 -18.42 -0.65
N LEU A 253 34.77 -18.23 -1.64
CA LEU A 253 34.83 -18.98 -2.89
C LEU A 253 36.14 -18.74 -3.65
N ALA A 254 36.59 -17.50 -3.77
CA ALA A 254 37.85 -17.14 -4.44
C ALA A 254 39.07 -17.71 -3.70
N GLU A 255 39.12 -17.66 -2.37
CA GLU A 255 40.16 -18.26 -1.54
C GLU A 255 40.24 -19.79 -1.70
N ASN A 256 39.12 -20.42 -2.09
CA ASN A 256 39.06 -21.85 -2.40
C ASN A 256 39.09 -22.16 -3.90
N GLY A 257 39.54 -21.22 -4.73
CA GLY A 257 39.81 -21.43 -6.15
C GLY A 257 38.60 -21.26 -7.08
N LEU A 258 37.49 -20.69 -6.62
CA LEU A 258 36.29 -20.43 -7.43
C LEU A 258 35.95 -18.94 -7.48
N GLU A 259 36.43 -18.25 -8.51
CA GLU A 259 36.12 -16.86 -8.74
C GLU A 259 34.76 -16.66 -9.40
N THR A 260 33.97 -15.65 -8.92
CA THR A 260 32.72 -15.30 -9.53
C THR A 260 32.35 -13.82 -9.28
N ASP A 261 31.80 -13.17 -10.31
CA ASP A 261 31.35 -11.79 -10.22
C ASP A 261 29.97 -11.66 -9.55
N THR A 262 29.18 -12.72 -9.56
CA THR A 262 27.82 -12.70 -9.03
C THR A 262 27.40 -14.03 -8.40
N LEU A 263 26.57 -13.94 -7.36
CA LEU A 263 25.91 -15.08 -6.73
C LEU A 263 24.40 -15.09 -7.01
N GLY A 264 24.00 -14.57 -8.17
CA GLY A 264 22.62 -14.64 -8.64
C GLY A 264 22.20 -16.08 -8.97
N LYS A 265 20.89 -16.33 -9.00
CA LYS A 265 20.30 -17.69 -9.16
C LYS A 265 20.88 -18.46 -10.35
N LYS A 266 21.05 -17.80 -11.52
CA LYS A 266 21.59 -18.45 -12.71
C LYS A 266 23.07 -18.79 -12.55
N ALA A 267 23.88 -17.85 -12.05
CA ALA A 267 25.32 -18.06 -11.85
C ALA A 267 25.58 -19.19 -10.84
N VAL A 268 24.88 -19.21 -9.71
CA VAL A 268 24.99 -20.28 -8.71
C VAL A 268 24.64 -21.64 -9.33
N ALA A 269 23.59 -21.72 -10.15
CA ALA A 269 23.20 -22.97 -10.81
C ALA A 269 24.24 -23.46 -11.80
N GLU A 270 24.95 -22.58 -12.51
CA GLU A 270 26.05 -22.95 -13.42
C GLU A 270 27.31 -23.39 -12.64
N LEU A 271 27.68 -22.62 -11.61
CA LEU A 271 28.83 -22.96 -10.78
C LEU A 271 28.69 -24.34 -10.11
N MET A 272 27.47 -24.68 -9.65
CA MET A 272 27.19 -25.98 -9.03
C MET A 272 27.41 -27.18 -9.95
N LYS A 273 27.44 -27.00 -11.28
CA LYS A 273 27.70 -28.12 -12.24
C LYS A 273 29.13 -28.61 -12.20
N THR A 274 30.07 -27.76 -11.85
CA THR A 274 31.51 -28.00 -11.95
C THR A 274 32.28 -27.78 -10.65
N ALA A 275 31.62 -27.15 -9.63
CA ALA A 275 32.30 -26.88 -8.38
C ALA A 275 32.61 -28.17 -7.60
N PRO A 276 33.86 -28.37 -7.18
CA PRO A 276 34.21 -29.50 -6.32
C PRO A 276 33.69 -29.30 -4.89
N GLU A 277 33.64 -30.36 -4.10
CA GLU A 277 33.40 -30.23 -2.65
C GLU A 277 34.61 -29.56 -1.96
N PRO A 278 34.40 -28.70 -0.98
CA PRO A 278 33.09 -28.32 -0.33
C PRO A 278 32.37 -27.15 -0.99
N LEU A 279 32.84 -26.63 -2.11
CA LEU A 279 32.26 -25.44 -2.76
C LEU A 279 30.85 -25.72 -3.31
N GLY A 280 30.64 -26.91 -3.89
CA GLY A 280 29.33 -27.36 -4.37
C GLY A 280 28.30 -27.41 -3.28
N ASP A 281 28.67 -27.92 -2.10
CA ASP A 281 27.78 -27.94 -0.91
C ASP A 281 27.42 -26.53 -0.44
N ALA A 282 28.40 -25.63 -0.34
CA ALA A 282 28.17 -24.24 0.03
C ALA A 282 27.22 -23.53 -0.95
N LEU A 283 27.40 -23.74 -2.26
CA LEU A 283 26.51 -23.19 -3.29
C LEU A 283 25.10 -23.78 -3.20
N SER A 284 24.97 -25.09 -2.91
CA SER A 284 23.67 -25.75 -2.69
C SER A 284 22.94 -25.19 -1.48
N LEU A 285 23.60 -25.06 -0.34
CA LEU A 285 23.05 -24.45 0.86
C LEU A 285 22.59 -23.00 0.59
N ARG A 286 23.41 -22.24 -0.14
CA ARG A 286 23.07 -20.88 -0.54
C ARG A 286 21.84 -20.83 -1.44
N GLN A 287 21.74 -21.72 -2.42
CA GLN A 287 20.57 -21.82 -3.31
C GLN A 287 19.29 -22.10 -2.51
N GLN A 288 19.36 -22.99 -1.51
CA GLN A 288 18.23 -23.29 -0.62
C GLN A 288 17.85 -22.07 0.24
N LEU A 289 18.82 -21.37 0.81
CA LEU A 289 18.60 -20.14 1.59
C LEU A 289 18.04 -19.01 0.75
N ALA A 290 18.31 -18.96 -0.56
CA ALA A 290 17.81 -17.93 -1.47
C ALA A 290 16.34 -18.11 -1.87
N LYS A 291 15.69 -19.25 -1.53
CA LYS A 291 14.28 -19.48 -1.84
C LYS A 291 13.41 -18.45 -1.11
N SER A 292 12.55 -17.76 -1.87
CA SER A 292 11.73 -16.64 -1.37
C SER A 292 10.22 -16.94 -1.34
N SER A 293 9.82 -18.18 -1.63
CA SER A 293 8.39 -18.59 -1.68
C SER A 293 7.63 -18.29 -0.39
N VAL A 294 8.30 -18.39 0.76
CA VAL A 294 7.70 -18.11 2.09
C VAL A 294 7.34 -16.64 2.28
N ARG A 295 7.93 -15.70 1.52
CA ARG A 295 7.52 -14.28 1.57
C ARG A 295 6.04 -14.08 1.26
N LYS A 296 5.43 -14.98 0.49
CA LYS A 296 3.99 -14.95 0.22
C LYS A 296 3.17 -15.22 1.48
N TYR A 297 3.58 -16.20 2.29
CA TYR A 297 2.91 -16.49 3.57
C TYR A 297 3.08 -15.33 4.56
N GLN A 298 4.24 -14.70 4.61
CA GLN A 298 4.46 -13.49 5.42
C GLN A 298 3.58 -12.32 4.95
N ALA A 299 3.41 -12.15 3.63
CA ALA A 299 2.50 -11.16 3.07
C ALA A 299 1.02 -11.48 3.42
N MET A 300 0.63 -12.76 3.40
CA MET A 300 -0.69 -13.22 3.84
C MET A 300 -0.94 -12.86 5.30
N GLU A 301 -0.01 -13.21 6.20
CA GLU A 301 -0.13 -12.91 7.63
C GLU A 301 -0.19 -11.39 7.91
N THR A 302 0.54 -10.59 7.12
CA THR A 302 0.55 -9.13 7.27
C THR A 302 -0.75 -8.48 6.77
N ALA A 303 -1.35 -9.02 5.70
CA ALA A 303 -2.50 -8.42 5.03
C ALA A 303 -3.85 -8.95 5.51
N VAL A 304 -3.88 -10.02 6.32
CA VAL A 304 -5.12 -10.62 6.79
C VAL A 304 -5.89 -9.68 7.73
N CYS A 305 -7.17 -9.50 7.43
CA CYS A 305 -8.13 -8.76 8.25
C CYS A 305 -8.59 -9.58 9.47
N ALA A 306 -9.32 -8.94 10.38
CA ALA A 306 -9.75 -9.56 11.64
C ALA A 306 -10.65 -10.79 11.44
N ASP A 307 -11.37 -10.87 10.33
CA ASP A 307 -12.26 -11.99 9.96
C ASP A 307 -11.53 -13.14 9.19
N GLY A 308 -10.21 -13.11 9.12
CA GLY A 308 -9.41 -14.15 8.45
C GLY A 308 -9.35 -14.02 6.92
N ARG A 309 -9.81 -12.91 6.35
CA ARG A 309 -9.77 -12.67 4.90
C ARG A 309 -8.69 -11.66 4.53
N ALA A 310 -8.00 -11.87 3.42
CA ALA A 310 -7.13 -10.86 2.81
C ALA A 310 -7.92 -10.07 1.77
N ARG A 311 -7.81 -8.75 1.81
CA ARG A 311 -8.57 -7.80 0.98
C ARG A 311 -7.66 -6.84 0.23
N GLY A 312 -8.20 -6.15 -0.80
CA GLY A 312 -7.44 -5.16 -1.56
C GLY A 312 -6.30 -5.77 -2.37
N MET A 313 -6.49 -6.98 -2.89
CA MET A 313 -5.45 -7.72 -3.61
C MET A 313 -5.36 -7.40 -5.08
N PHE A 314 -6.29 -6.62 -5.60
CA PHE A 314 -6.32 -6.21 -7.00
C PHE A 314 -6.44 -4.69 -7.11
N GLN A 315 -5.93 -4.16 -8.22
CA GLN A 315 -6.11 -2.78 -8.61
C GLN A 315 -6.58 -2.73 -10.06
N PHE A 316 -7.78 -2.20 -10.26
CA PHE A 316 -8.34 -1.92 -11.57
C PHE A 316 -7.43 -0.94 -12.33
N TYR A 317 -7.21 -1.15 -13.63
CA TYR A 317 -6.26 -0.39 -14.44
C TYR A 317 -4.83 -0.29 -13.84
N GLY A 318 -4.46 -1.20 -12.95
CA GLY A 318 -3.17 -1.13 -12.26
C GLY A 318 -1.94 -1.40 -13.13
N ALA A 319 -2.13 -1.98 -14.31
CA ALA A 319 -1.10 -2.15 -15.34
C ALA A 319 -1.24 -1.02 -16.38
N SER A 320 -0.64 0.13 -16.12
CA SER A 320 -0.83 1.40 -16.84
C SER A 320 -0.72 1.33 -18.38
N ARG A 321 0.12 0.42 -18.92
CA ARG A 321 0.29 0.29 -20.39
C ARG A 321 -0.81 -0.52 -21.08
N THR A 322 -1.54 -1.34 -20.36
CA THR A 322 -2.46 -2.33 -20.95
C THR A 322 -3.87 -2.27 -20.35
N GLY A 323 -4.12 -1.43 -19.35
CA GLY A 323 -5.40 -1.34 -18.67
C GLY A 323 -5.81 -2.58 -17.87
N ARG A 324 -4.94 -3.58 -17.74
CA ARG A 324 -5.24 -4.82 -17.00
C ARG A 324 -5.24 -4.59 -15.50
N TRP A 325 -5.94 -5.46 -14.78
CA TRP A 325 -5.79 -5.57 -13.33
C TRP A 325 -4.35 -5.87 -12.94
N ALA A 326 -3.87 -5.22 -11.90
CA ALA A 326 -2.58 -5.53 -11.29
C ALA A 326 -2.80 -6.17 -9.92
N GLY A 327 -2.04 -7.23 -9.62
CA GLY A 327 -2.03 -7.82 -8.27
C GLY A 327 -1.34 -6.89 -7.28
N ARG A 328 -1.88 -6.85 -6.07
CA ARG A 328 -1.34 -6.11 -4.93
C ARG A 328 -1.08 -7.07 -3.77
N LEU A 329 -0.32 -6.63 -2.78
CA LEU A 329 -0.02 -7.35 -1.54
C LEU A 329 0.50 -8.78 -1.80
N ILE A 330 -0.36 -9.78 -1.69
CA ILE A 330 -0.04 -11.20 -1.85
C ILE A 330 0.30 -11.54 -3.32
N GLN A 331 -0.23 -10.77 -4.29
CA GLN A 331 -0.13 -11.06 -5.71
C GLN A 331 -0.54 -12.51 -6.03
N MET A 332 -1.82 -12.81 -5.82
CA MET A 332 -2.37 -14.18 -5.91
C MET A 332 -2.11 -14.86 -7.24
N GLN A 333 -2.11 -14.09 -8.35
CA GLN A 333 -1.81 -14.58 -9.69
C GLN A 333 -0.38 -15.16 -9.85
N ASN A 334 0.51 -14.86 -8.90
CA ASN A 334 1.90 -15.33 -8.88
C ASN A 334 2.15 -16.39 -7.78
N LEU A 335 1.09 -17.01 -7.25
CA LEU A 335 1.24 -18.18 -6.39
C LEU A 335 1.75 -19.37 -7.21
N PRO A 336 2.54 -20.28 -6.62
CA PRO A 336 2.95 -21.49 -7.31
C PRO A 336 1.72 -22.26 -7.83
N GLN A 337 1.81 -22.70 -9.07
CA GLN A 337 0.85 -23.63 -9.66
C GLN A 337 1.48 -25.02 -9.59
N ASN A 338 0.71 -26.03 -9.22
CA ASN A 338 1.11 -27.43 -9.22
C ASN A 338 1.05 -28.00 -10.63
#